data_e97ce8c2ff6a2c6ea165cb6b237ffd4c
#
_entry.id   e97ce8c2ff6a2c6ea165cb6b237ffd4c
#
_cell.length_a   1.000
_cell.length_b   1.000
_cell.length_c   1.000
_cell.angle_alpha   90.00
_cell.angle_beta   90.00
_cell.angle_gamma   90.00
#
_symmetry.space_group_name_H-M   'P 1'
#
loop_
_entity.id
_entity.type
_entity.pdbx_description
1 polymer ?
#
loop_
_entity_poly.entity_id
_entity_poly.type
_entity_poly.pdbx_seq_one_letter_code
_entity_poly.pdbx_strand_id
1 'polypeptide(L)'
;MKIAVIEDHALMRDLLVKACRETIPGALVSGARDAVSGVALCLTMQPDVVILDLALPDGDGLDLLDDFIRACAASKIIGISGYVDDFTLHRAMHSKLHGFVDKNEQTVEALADAIRSVMKGERYLSPAVYDAHLSLRNDPVSFDKILSEREQGLLSLFGRGLTNEQVAVMVGLSELTVRNHRCRLMAKLDIRTSPELIRYALEKGFTRPQSLTTRTVTRN
;
A
#
# COMPACT_ATOMS: atom_id res chain seq x y z
N MET A 1 -10.74 -5.10 24.11
CA MET A 1 -10.28 -5.15 22.72
C MET A 1 -8.81 -4.73 22.67
N LYS A 2 -7.98 -5.42 21.87
CA LYS A 2 -6.57 -5.10 21.66
C LYS A 2 -6.38 -4.54 20.26
N ILE A 3 -5.65 -3.43 20.12
CA ILE A 3 -5.40 -2.77 18.84
C ILE A 3 -3.91 -2.54 18.68
N ALA A 4 -3.34 -2.98 17.56
CA ALA A 4 -1.98 -2.66 17.16
C ALA A 4 -2.00 -1.57 16.07
N VAL A 5 -1.17 -0.53 16.23
CA VAL A 5 -1.00 0.57 15.27
C VAL A 5 0.42 0.51 14.71
N ILE A 6 0.55 0.27 13.40
CA ILE A 6 1.83 0.17 12.71
C ILE A 6 1.97 1.39 11.81
N GLU A 7 2.83 2.33 12.19
CA GLU A 7 2.97 3.65 11.56
C GLU A 7 4.37 4.18 11.86
N ASP A 8 5.12 4.58 10.84
CA ASP A 8 6.50 5.05 11.02
C ASP A 8 6.57 6.49 11.56
N HIS A 9 5.61 7.33 11.19
CA HIS A 9 5.55 8.73 11.62
C HIS A 9 5.14 8.82 13.09
N ALA A 10 6.05 9.20 13.97
CA ALA A 10 5.83 9.18 15.42
C ALA A 10 4.56 9.96 15.84
N LEU A 11 4.41 11.19 15.32
CA LEU A 11 3.25 12.03 15.64
C LEU A 11 1.94 11.40 15.17
N MET A 12 1.93 10.83 13.97
CA MET A 12 0.76 10.16 13.41
C MET A 12 0.41 8.92 14.22
N ARG A 13 1.41 8.11 14.56
CA ARG A 13 1.23 6.93 15.40
C ARG A 13 0.60 7.28 16.74
N ASP A 14 1.10 8.35 17.40
CA ASP A 14 0.58 8.82 18.69
C ASP A 14 -0.88 9.33 18.56
N LEU A 15 -1.20 10.04 17.47
CA LEU A 15 -2.56 10.47 17.17
C LEU A 15 -3.51 9.28 16.96
N LEU A 16 -3.12 8.29 16.19
CA LEU A 16 -3.92 7.08 15.96
C LEU A 16 -4.12 6.27 17.25
N VAL A 17 -3.07 6.09 18.03
CA VAL A 17 -3.16 5.43 19.34
C VAL A 17 -4.12 6.17 20.27
N LYS A 18 -4.04 7.50 20.33
CA LYS A 18 -4.94 8.34 21.13
C LYS A 18 -6.38 8.22 20.63
N ALA A 19 -6.60 8.35 19.31
CA ALA A 19 -7.92 8.22 18.69
C ALA A 19 -8.56 6.86 19.00
N CYS A 20 -7.80 5.77 18.90
CA CYS A 20 -8.31 4.44 19.25
C CYS A 20 -8.72 4.31 20.73
N ARG A 21 -7.96 4.92 21.65
CA ARG A 21 -8.30 4.90 23.09
C ARG A 21 -9.54 5.72 23.43
N GLU A 22 -9.72 6.86 22.74
CA GLU A 22 -10.87 7.74 22.94
C GLU A 22 -12.17 7.14 22.36
N THR A 23 -12.07 6.49 21.20
CA THR A 23 -13.25 5.93 20.50
C THR A 23 -13.68 4.57 21.02
N ILE A 24 -12.75 3.81 21.62
CA ILE A 24 -13.01 2.45 22.12
C ILE A 24 -12.61 2.36 23.59
N PRO A 25 -13.53 2.70 24.51
CA PRO A 25 -13.25 2.66 25.94
C PRO A 25 -12.73 1.31 26.41
N GLY A 26 -11.62 1.33 27.15
CA GLY A 26 -10.98 0.10 27.66
C GLY A 26 -10.16 -0.68 26.63
N ALA A 27 -9.92 -0.16 25.44
CA ALA A 27 -9.01 -0.78 24.48
C ALA A 27 -7.56 -0.71 24.95
N LEU A 28 -6.85 -1.84 24.86
CA LEU A 28 -5.40 -1.90 24.99
C LEU A 28 -4.79 -1.60 23.62
N VAL A 29 -4.16 -0.42 23.48
CA VAL A 29 -3.61 0.06 22.22
C VAL A 29 -2.10 0.20 22.34
N SER A 30 -1.36 -0.43 21.41
CA SER A 30 0.10 -0.36 21.29
C SER A 30 0.51 0.00 19.88
N GLY A 31 1.63 0.74 19.75
CA GLY A 31 2.16 1.18 18.46
C GLY A 31 3.51 0.54 18.13
N ALA A 32 3.79 0.36 16.84
CA ALA A 32 5.09 -0.02 16.29
C ALA A 32 5.43 0.90 15.12
N ARG A 33 6.74 1.10 14.85
CA ARG A 33 7.24 2.11 13.90
C ARG A 33 7.60 1.56 12.51
N ASP A 34 7.64 0.26 12.37
CA ASP A 34 8.06 -0.44 11.15
C ASP A 34 7.39 -1.81 11.10
N ALA A 35 7.46 -2.50 9.98
CA ALA A 35 6.82 -3.80 9.83
C ALA A 35 7.46 -4.86 10.73
N VAL A 36 8.78 -4.84 10.90
CA VAL A 36 9.49 -5.82 11.74
C VAL A 36 9.00 -5.74 13.19
N SER A 37 8.99 -4.54 13.78
CA SER A 37 8.47 -4.35 15.15
C SER A 37 6.95 -4.56 15.23
N GLY A 38 6.22 -4.27 14.15
CA GLY A 38 4.79 -4.51 14.03
C GLY A 38 4.42 -5.99 14.07
N VAL A 39 5.11 -6.82 13.29
CA VAL A 39 4.94 -8.27 13.30
C VAL A 39 5.28 -8.86 14.68
N ALA A 40 6.38 -8.42 15.30
CA ALA A 40 6.75 -8.84 16.65
C ALA A 40 5.68 -8.43 17.69
N LEU A 41 5.11 -7.24 17.56
CA LEU A 41 3.99 -6.77 18.39
C LEU A 41 2.75 -7.65 18.20
N CYS A 42 2.41 -7.98 16.95
CA CYS A 42 1.27 -8.85 16.64
C CYS A 42 1.44 -10.27 17.22
N LEU A 43 2.64 -10.85 17.14
CA LEU A 43 2.94 -12.16 17.71
C LEU A 43 2.73 -12.20 19.24
N THR A 44 3.13 -11.14 19.94
CA THR A 44 3.06 -11.08 21.41
C THR A 44 1.70 -10.63 21.93
N MET A 45 1.11 -9.63 21.28
CA MET A 45 -0.14 -9.01 21.73
C MET A 45 -1.38 -9.79 21.31
N GLN A 46 -1.33 -10.47 20.13
CA GLN A 46 -2.49 -11.07 19.48
C GLN A 46 -3.66 -10.07 19.43
N PRO A 47 -3.54 -8.98 18.63
CA PRO A 47 -4.56 -7.93 18.59
C PRO A 47 -5.85 -8.40 17.92
N ASP A 48 -6.97 -7.79 18.30
CA ASP A 48 -8.25 -7.96 17.59
C ASP A 48 -8.26 -7.18 16.27
N VAL A 49 -7.61 -6.00 16.27
CA VAL A 49 -7.49 -5.11 15.10
C VAL A 49 -6.05 -4.66 14.92
N VAL A 50 -5.57 -4.68 13.69
CA VAL A 50 -4.30 -4.06 13.26
C VAL A 50 -4.63 -2.88 12.34
N ILE A 51 -4.13 -1.69 12.67
CA ILE A 51 -4.13 -0.53 11.79
C ILE A 51 -2.73 -0.47 11.17
N LEU A 52 -2.65 -0.66 9.87
CA LEU A 52 -1.41 -0.85 9.13
C LEU A 52 -1.20 0.27 8.12
N ASP A 53 -0.16 1.06 8.32
CA ASP A 53 0.31 1.97 7.26
C ASP A 53 0.80 1.14 6.06
N LEU A 54 0.34 1.51 4.86
CA LEU A 54 0.78 0.87 3.62
C LEU A 54 2.11 1.43 3.11
N ALA A 55 2.65 2.50 3.70
CA ALA A 55 3.91 3.12 3.31
C ALA A 55 4.93 3.08 4.45
N LEU A 56 5.45 1.90 4.78
CA LEU A 56 6.43 1.71 5.84
C LEU A 56 7.88 1.85 5.33
N PRO A 57 8.84 2.19 6.19
CA PRO A 57 10.23 2.40 5.79
C PRO A 57 10.93 1.10 5.36
N ASP A 58 10.48 -0.03 5.84
CA ASP A 58 11.03 -1.37 5.60
C ASP A 58 10.22 -2.18 4.55
N GLY A 59 9.14 -1.61 3.99
CA GLY A 59 8.43 -2.21 2.87
C GLY A 59 7.03 -1.64 2.63
N ASP A 60 6.46 -2.05 1.51
CA ASP A 60 5.05 -1.78 1.20
C ASP A 60 4.15 -2.65 2.07
N GLY A 61 3.23 -2.03 2.82
CA GLY A 61 2.35 -2.74 3.76
C GLY A 61 1.46 -3.80 3.10
N LEU A 62 1.12 -3.65 1.80
CA LEU A 62 0.39 -4.67 1.05
C LEU A 62 1.26 -5.87 0.71
N ASP A 63 2.56 -5.69 0.43
CA ASP A 63 3.50 -6.80 0.22
C ASP A 63 3.77 -7.56 1.52
N LEU A 64 3.74 -6.86 2.65
CA LEU A 64 3.99 -7.41 3.98
C LEU A 64 2.73 -7.96 4.67
N LEU A 65 1.56 -7.83 4.03
CA LEU A 65 0.27 -8.19 4.63
C LEU A 65 0.21 -9.66 5.08
N ASP A 66 0.78 -10.58 4.30
CA ASP A 66 0.80 -12.00 4.66
C ASP A 66 1.66 -12.29 5.90
N ASP A 67 2.68 -11.47 6.21
CA ASP A 67 3.47 -11.59 7.44
C ASP A 67 2.62 -11.23 8.66
N PHE A 68 1.84 -10.15 8.57
CA PHE A 68 0.88 -9.78 9.61
C PHE A 68 -0.21 -10.83 9.80
N ILE A 69 -0.76 -11.36 8.71
CA ILE A 69 -1.77 -12.43 8.78
C ILE A 69 -1.21 -13.69 9.45
N ARG A 70 0.05 -14.05 9.15
CA ARG A 70 0.70 -15.19 9.83
C ARG A 70 0.94 -14.94 11.31
N ALA A 71 1.27 -13.70 11.67
CA ALA A 71 1.54 -13.33 13.07
C ALA A 71 0.28 -13.29 13.94
N CYS A 72 -0.88 -12.91 13.37
CA CYS A 72 -2.13 -12.72 14.10
C CYS A 72 -3.36 -13.05 13.21
N ALA A 73 -3.53 -14.34 12.89
CA ALA A 73 -4.51 -14.82 11.91
C ALA A 73 -5.98 -14.48 12.22
N ALA A 74 -6.33 -14.25 13.48
CA ALA A 74 -7.68 -13.88 13.90
C ALA A 74 -7.95 -12.37 13.81
N SER A 75 -6.92 -11.56 13.60
CA SER A 75 -7.03 -10.09 13.61
C SER A 75 -7.73 -9.56 12.37
N LYS A 76 -8.46 -8.46 12.54
CA LYS A 76 -8.94 -7.65 11.44
C LYS A 76 -7.87 -6.62 11.06
N ILE A 77 -7.50 -6.53 9.78
CA ILE A 77 -6.45 -5.60 9.33
C ILE A 77 -7.10 -4.47 8.53
N ILE A 78 -6.89 -3.24 8.99
CA ILE A 78 -7.30 -2.00 8.32
C ILE A 78 -6.03 -1.36 7.77
N GLY A 79 -5.92 -1.26 6.44
CA GLY A 79 -4.87 -0.48 5.79
C GLY A 79 -5.17 1.01 5.89
N ILE A 80 -4.16 1.81 6.14
CA ILE A 80 -4.23 3.27 6.06
C ILE A 80 -3.17 3.77 5.08
N SER A 81 -3.48 4.77 4.25
CA SER A 81 -2.51 5.33 3.30
C SER A 81 -2.80 6.81 3.04
N GLY A 82 -1.75 7.61 2.92
CA GLY A 82 -1.86 8.97 2.37
C GLY A 82 -1.92 9.01 0.84
N TYR A 83 -1.84 7.85 0.19
CA TYR A 83 -1.89 7.69 -1.25
C TYR A 83 -3.03 6.74 -1.63
N VAL A 84 -4.04 7.29 -2.29
CA VAL A 84 -5.19 6.54 -2.84
C VAL A 84 -5.09 6.56 -4.36
N ASP A 85 -3.88 6.23 -4.88
CA ASP A 85 -3.66 6.07 -6.31
C ASP A 85 -4.28 4.77 -6.83
N ASP A 86 -4.48 4.72 -8.16
CA ASP A 86 -5.21 3.62 -8.82
C ASP A 86 -4.57 2.25 -8.53
N PHE A 87 -3.23 2.15 -8.52
CA PHE A 87 -2.55 0.88 -8.31
C PHE A 87 -2.62 0.42 -6.85
N THR A 88 -2.40 1.33 -5.89
CA THR A 88 -2.55 1.03 -4.46
C THR A 88 -3.98 0.59 -4.16
N LEU A 89 -4.96 1.31 -4.72
CA LEU A 89 -6.37 0.98 -4.57
C LEU A 89 -6.71 -0.40 -5.14
N HIS A 90 -6.27 -0.67 -6.37
CA HIS A 90 -6.49 -1.98 -7.01
C HIS A 90 -5.91 -3.12 -6.14
N ARG A 91 -4.66 -2.99 -5.69
CA ARG A 91 -4.02 -3.97 -4.81
C ARG A 91 -4.75 -4.15 -3.49
N ALA A 92 -5.16 -3.05 -2.85
CA ALA A 92 -5.91 -3.08 -1.59
C ALA A 92 -7.24 -3.80 -1.77
N MET A 93 -7.97 -3.53 -2.88
CA MET A 93 -9.25 -4.18 -3.16
C MET A 93 -9.13 -5.69 -3.38
N HIS A 94 -8.02 -6.16 -3.95
CA HIS A 94 -7.76 -7.59 -4.19
C HIS A 94 -6.96 -8.27 -3.07
N SER A 95 -6.62 -7.52 -2.01
CA SER A 95 -5.93 -8.04 -0.83
C SER A 95 -6.88 -8.59 0.22
N LYS A 96 -6.29 -9.17 1.28
CA LYS A 96 -7.00 -9.65 2.48
C LYS A 96 -7.24 -8.55 3.52
N LEU A 97 -7.15 -7.27 3.16
CA LEU A 97 -7.53 -6.18 4.04
C LEU A 97 -9.03 -6.22 4.35
N HIS A 98 -9.35 -5.99 5.61
CA HIS A 98 -10.73 -5.89 6.07
C HIS A 98 -11.30 -4.46 5.94
N GLY A 99 -10.41 -3.46 5.89
CA GLY A 99 -10.77 -2.07 5.65
C GLY A 99 -9.62 -1.31 4.98
N PHE A 100 -9.97 -0.19 4.30
CA PHE A 100 -8.99 0.72 3.74
C PHE A 100 -9.44 2.17 3.98
N VAL A 101 -8.57 2.98 4.57
CA VAL A 101 -8.84 4.36 4.98
C VAL A 101 -7.81 5.29 4.38
N ASP A 102 -8.27 6.40 3.80
CA ASP A 102 -7.39 7.50 3.38
C ASP A 102 -6.95 8.30 4.63
N LYS A 103 -5.63 8.43 4.81
CA LYS A 103 -5.05 9.24 5.90
C LYS A 103 -5.40 10.73 5.79
N ASN A 104 -5.77 11.21 4.61
CA ASN A 104 -6.15 12.63 4.41
C ASN A 104 -7.58 12.94 4.88
N GLU A 105 -8.43 11.92 5.03
CA GLU A 105 -9.80 12.06 5.56
C GLU A 105 -9.87 11.88 7.08
N GLN A 106 -8.78 12.09 7.80
CA GLN A 106 -8.66 11.74 9.21
C GLN A 106 -9.66 12.51 10.09
N THR A 107 -10.77 11.86 10.34
CA THR A 107 -11.56 12.14 11.54
C THR A 107 -11.45 10.93 12.47
N VAL A 108 -11.44 11.21 13.77
CA VAL A 108 -11.47 10.18 14.82
C VAL A 108 -12.68 9.25 14.59
N GLU A 109 -13.77 9.82 14.07
CA GLU A 109 -15.01 9.13 13.74
C GLU A 109 -14.82 8.12 12.61
N ALA A 110 -14.11 8.46 11.52
CA ALA A 110 -13.87 7.56 10.41
C ALA A 110 -13.08 6.30 10.82
N LEU A 111 -12.08 6.49 11.69
CA LEU A 111 -11.32 5.37 12.26
C LEU A 111 -12.20 4.49 13.17
N ALA A 112 -13.04 5.11 13.99
CA ALA A 112 -13.98 4.37 14.84
C ALA A 112 -15.00 3.58 14.04
N ASP A 113 -15.52 4.16 12.95
CA ASP A 113 -16.44 3.47 12.04
C ASP A 113 -15.75 2.31 11.34
N ALA A 114 -14.52 2.49 10.88
CA ALA A 114 -13.71 1.43 10.30
C ALA A 114 -13.55 0.25 11.28
N ILE A 115 -13.14 0.52 12.51
CA ILE A 115 -12.96 -0.51 13.54
C ILE A 115 -14.29 -1.22 13.83
N ARG A 116 -15.37 -0.46 14.01
CA ARG A 116 -16.71 -1.05 14.28
C ARG A 116 -17.19 -1.95 13.15
N SER A 117 -17.03 -1.52 11.89
CA SER A 117 -17.46 -2.28 10.71
C SER A 117 -16.68 -3.57 10.56
N VAL A 118 -15.33 -3.51 10.63
CA VAL A 118 -14.52 -4.72 10.47
C VAL A 118 -14.72 -5.73 11.60
N MET A 119 -15.02 -5.26 12.82
CA MET A 119 -15.34 -6.15 13.95
C MET A 119 -16.69 -6.84 13.80
N LYS A 120 -17.62 -6.28 13.02
CA LYS A 120 -18.87 -6.96 12.62
C LYS A 120 -18.67 -7.92 11.44
N GLY A 121 -17.48 -7.98 10.86
CA GLY A 121 -17.17 -8.78 9.68
C GLY A 121 -17.50 -8.07 8.35
N GLU A 122 -17.85 -6.80 8.38
CA GLU A 122 -18.10 -5.96 7.22
C GLU A 122 -16.77 -5.38 6.69
N ARG A 123 -16.67 -5.23 5.38
CA ARG A 123 -15.53 -4.52 4.78
C ARG A 123 -15.80 -3.02 4.84
N TYR A 124 -14.80 -2.25 5.29
CA TYR A 124 -14.91 -0.79 5.37
C TYR A 124 -14.01 -0.11 4.32
N LEU A 125 -14.55 0.89 3.65
CA LEU A 125 -13.82 1.83 2.80
C LEU A 125 -14.19 3.24 3.24
N SER A 126 -13.18 4.10 3.46
CA SER A 126 -13.49 5.50 3.72
C SER A 126 -14.11 6.18 2.49
N PRO A 127 -14.88 7.28 2.63
CA PRO A 127 -15.60 7.88 1.51
C PRO A 127 -14.73 8.14 0.29
N ALA A 128 -13.55 8.77 0.44
CA ALA A 128 -12.65 9.02 -0.69
C ALA A 128 -12.14 7.73 -1.33
N VAL A 129 -11.84 6.70 -0.54
CA VAL A 129 -11.45 5.38 -1.05
C VAL A 129 -12.59 4.73 -1.83
N TYR A 130 -13.81 4.84 -1.34
CA TYR A 130 -14.98 4.31 -2.02
C TYR A 130 -15.24 5.01 -3.36
N ASP A 131 -15.18 6.34 -3.39
CA ASP A 131 -15.37 7.13 -4.61
C ASP A 131 -14.26 6.86 -5.63
N ALA A 132 -13.01 6.77 -5.20
CA ALA A 132 -11.89 6.40 -6.06
C ALA A 132 -12.07 4.97 -6.62
N HIS A 133 -12.56 4.02 -5.80
CA HIS A 133 -12.84 2.66 -6.26
C HIS A 133 -13.94 2.62 -7.33
N LEU A 134 -15.01 3.38 -7.15
CA LEU A 134 -16.07 3.48 -8.16
C LEU A 134 -15.54 4.10 -9.47
N SER A 135 -14.70 5.13 -9.36
CA SER A 135 -14.09 5.78 -10.52
C SER A 135 -13.19 4.82 -11.30
N LEU A 136 -12.30 4.09 -10.62
CA LEU A 136 -11.43 3.08 -11.23
C LEU A 136 -12.24 1.97 -11.90
N ARG A 137 -13.27 1.46 -11.22
CA ARG A 137 -14.14 0.40 -11.73
C ARG A 137 -14.89 0.83 -12.99
N ASN A 138 -15.32 2.09 -13.06
CA ASN A 138 -16.12 2.62 -14.17
C ASN A 138 -15.26 3.10 -15.35
N ASP A 139 -13.95 3.28 -15.17
CA ASP A 139 -13.04 3.67 -16.26
C ASP A 139 -12.80 2.47 -17.19
N PRO A 140 -13.28 2.54 -18.48
CA PRO A 140 -13.13 1.44 -19.43
C PRO A 140 -11.68 1.20 -19.88
N VAL A 141 -10.81 2.19 -19.70
CA VAL A 141 -9.39 2.15 -20.06
C VAL A 141 -8.46 2.11 -18.85
N SER A 142 -9.02 1.73 -17.69
CA SER A 142 -8.20 1.56 -16.49
C SER A 142 -7.15 0.47 -16.69
N PHE A 143 -5.98 0.67 -16.09
CA PHE A 143 -4.81 -0.20 -16.28
C PHE A 143 -5.09 -1.68 -15.98
N ASP A 144 -5.92 -1.98 -14.99
CA ASP A 144 -6.28 -3.33 -14.56
C ASP A 144 -7.08 -4.11 -15.62
N LYS A 145 -7.74 -3.40 -16.54
CA LYS A 145 -8.48 -3.98 -17.67
C LYS A 145 -7.62 -4.21 -18.90
N ILE A 146 -6.53 -3.44 -19.06
CA ILE A 146 -5.70 -3.46 -20.27
C ILE A 146 -4.33 -4.11 -20.04
N LEU A 147 -3.82 -4.15 -18.79
CA LEU A 147 -2.53 -4.73 -18.44
C LEU A 147 -2.69 -6.01 -17.64
N SER A 148 -2.01 -7.07 -18.07
CA SER A 148 -1.83 -8.28 -17.25
C SER A 148 -0.97 -7.97 -16.02
N GLU A 149 -1.05 -8.81 -14.97
CA GLU A 149 -0.24 -8.69 -13.76
C GLU A 149 1.27 -8.60 -14.07
N ARG A 150 1.74 -9.37 -15.06
CA ARG A 150 3.13 -9.33 -15.50
C ARG A 150 3.50 -7.97 -16.10
N GLU A 151 2.61 -7.38 -16.91
CA GLU A 151 2.81 -6.05 -17.49
C GLU A 151 2.76 -4.96 -16.41
N GLN A 152 1.91 -5.10 -15.41
CA GLN A 152 1.86 -4.22 -14.24
C GLN A 152 3.17 -4.28 -13.44
N GLY A 153 3.71 -5.47 -13.18
CA GLY A 153 5.01 -5.63 -12.54
C GLY A 153 6.16 -5.01 -13.33
N LEU A 154 6.17 -5.16 -14.65
CA LEU A 154 7.16 -4.50 -15.52
C LEU A 154 6.99 -2.97 -15.52
N LEU A 155 5.76 -2.48 -15.52
CA LEU A 155 5.47 -1.03 -15.43
C LEU A 155 6.04 -0.42 -14.15
N SER A 156 5.92 -1.11 -13.02
CA SER A 156 6.50 -0.67 -11.74
C SER A 156 8.03 -0.54 -11.84
N LEU A 157 8.70 -1.47 -12.52
CA LEU A 157 10.15 -1.41 -12.73
C LEU A 157 10.54 -0.27 -13.68
N PHE A 158 9.85 -0.11 -14.80
CA PHE A 158 10.09 0.98 -15.74
C PHE A 158 9.80 2.35 -15.11
N GLY A 159 8.78 2.45 -14.28
CA GLY A 159 8.43 3.65 -13.53
C GLY A 159 9.55 4.14 -12.62
N ARG A 160 10.40 3.24 -12.11
CA ARG A 160 11.61 3.56 -11.35
C ARG A 160 12.76 4.09 -12.22
N GLY A 161 12.57 4.23 -13.52
CA GLY A 161 13.59 4.70 -14.48
C GLY A 161 14.62 3.63 -14.86
N LEU A 162 14.37 2.34 -14.56
CA LEU A 162 15.30 1.26 -14.87
C LEU A 162 15.41 1.04 -16.38
N THR A 163 16.63 0.73 -16.86
CA THR A 163 16.91 0.37 -18.25
C THR A 163 16.38 -1.02 -18.58
N ASN A 164 16.26 -1.36 -19.88
CA ASN A 164 15.86 -2.70 -20.28
C ASN A 164 16.80 -3.78 -19.75
N GLU A 165 18.11 -3.51 -19.75
CA GLU A 165 19.14 -4.40 -19.20
C GLU A 165 18.95 -4.64 -17.70
N GLN A 166 18.77 -3.58 -16.92
CA GLN A 166 18.53 -3.68 -15.48
C GLN A 166 17.25 -4.47 -15.16
N VAL A 167 16.17 -4.19 -15.88
CA VAL A 167 14.92 -4.93 -15.72
C VAL A 167 15.12 -6.40 -16.12
N ALA A 168 15.84 -6.69 -17.21
CA ALA A 168 16.12 -8.05 -17.68
C ALA A 168 16.82 -8.89 -16.60
N VAL A 169 17.82 -8.32 -15.94
CA VAL A 169 18.53 -8.97 -14.81
C VAL A 169 17.56 -9.26 -13.66
N MET A 170 16.72 -8.28 -13.30
CA MET A 170 15.79 -8.41 -12.14
C MET A 170 14.71 -9.48 -12.38
N VAL A 171 14.21 -9.62 -13.62
CA VAL A 171 13.10 -10.53 -13.92
C VAL A 171 13.55 -11.84 -14.57
N GLY A 172 14.86 -12.07 -14.76
CA GLY A 172 15.42 -13.30 -15.34
C GLY A 172 15.09 -13.49 -16.82
N LEU A 173 15.00 -12.41 -17.60
CA LEU A 173 14.69 -12.43 -19.03
C LEU A 173 15.87 -11.88 -19.85
N SER A 174 15.82 -12.10 -21.19
CA SER A 174 16.74 -11.39 -22.09
C SER A 174 16.34 -9.92 -22.24
N GLU A 175 17.34 -9.05 -22.47
CA GLU A 175 17.10 -7.61 -22.73
C GLU A 175 16.14 -7.41 -23.93
N LEU A 176 16.29 -8.21 -24.98
CA LEU A 176 15.41 -8.15 -26.15
C LEU A 176 13.96 -8.47 -25.78
N THR A 177 13.74 -9.45 -24.90
CA THR A 177 12.40 -9.80 -24.41
C THR A 177 11.80 -8.65 -23.62
N VAL A 178 12.57 -8.04 -22.72
CA VAL A 178 12.14 -6.89 -21.92
C VAL A 178 11.83 -5.69 -22.81
N ARG A 179 12.68 -5.40 -23.81
CA ARG A 179 12.43 -4.36 -24.80
C ARG A 179 11.10 -4.57 -25.55
N ASN A 180 10.83 -5.79 -25.96
CA ASN A 180 9.58 -6.14 -26.64
C ASN A 180 8.35 -5.95 -25.71
N HIS A 181 8.48 -6.34 -24.44
CA HIS A 181 7.44 -6.08 -23.44
C HIS A 181 7.21 -4.58 -23.24
N ARG A 182 8.28 -3.78 -23.13
CA ARG A 182 8.19 -2.31 -22.99
C ARG A 182 7.47 -1.69 -24.18
N CYS A 183 7.83 -2.06 -25.41
CA CYS A 183 7.17 -1.57 -26.62
C CYS A 183 5.67 -1.89 -26.63
N ARG A 184 5.30 -3.14 -26.31
CA ARG A 184 3.89 -3.56 -26.24
C ARG A 184 3.12 -2.83 -25.16
N LEU A 185 3.72 -2.64 -23.97
CA LEU A 185 3.14 -1.93 -22.86
C LEU A 185 2.89 -0.45 -23.23
N MET A 186 3.88 0.21 -23.84
CA MET A 186 3.73 1.58 -24.32
C MET A 186 2.62 1.71 -25.38
N ALA A 187 2.53 0.75 -26.29
CA ALA A 187 1.46 0.74 -27.30
C ALA A 187 0.06 0.56 -26.67
N LYS A 188 -0.08 -0.33 -25.67
CA LYS A 188 -1.36 -0.53 -24.94
C LYS A 188 -1.82 0.71 -24.18
N LEU A 189 -0.87 1.49 -23.66
CA LEU A 189 -1.13 2.70 -22.89
C LEU A 189 -1.21 3.98 -23.76
N ASP A 190 -1.05 3.84 -25.08
CA ASP A 190 -0.92 4.97 -26.02
C ASP A 190 0.19 5.96 -25.62
N ILE A 191 1.31 5.44 -25.16
CA ILE A 191 2.49 6.18 -24.73
C ILE A 191 3.60 6.04 -25.76
N ARG A 192 4.26 7.17 -26.11
CA ARG A 192 5.27 7.21 -27.18
C ARG A 192 6.70 7.26 -26.67
N THR A 193 6.92 7.77 -25.47
CA THR A 193 8.26 8.01 -24.92
C THR A 193 8.46 7.39 -23.54
N SER A 194 9.72 7.07 -23.20
CA SER A 194 10.04 6.56 -21.87
C SER A 194 9.74 7.53 -20.73
N PRO A 195 9.97 8.85 -20.86
CA PRO A 195 9.55 9.81 -19.84
C PRO A 195 8.03 9.80 -19.59
N GLU A 196 7.21 9.67 -20.63
CA GLU A 196 5.76 9.54 -20.49
C GLU A 196 5.38 8.25 -19.75
N LEU A 197 6.07 7.13 -20.02
CA LEU A 197 5.84 5.89 -19.32
C LEU A 197 6.17 6.00 -17.82
N ILE A 198 7.28 6.67 -17.49
CA ILE A 198 7.66 6.92 -16.09
C ILE A 198 6.61 7.81 -15.41
N ARG A 199 6.19 8.88 -16.08
CA ARG A 199 5.14 9.78 -15.57
C ARG A 199 3.84 9.02 -15.31
N TYR A 200 3.37 8.22 -16.28
CA TYR A 200 2.18 7.39 -16.12
C TYR A 200 2.30 6.45 -14.91
N ALA A 201 3.44 5.78 -14.76
CA ALA A 201 3.68 4.88 -13.64
C ALA A 201 3.63 5.61 -12.28
N LEU A 202 4.15 6.85 -12.23
CA LEU A 202 4.07 7.70 -11.02
C LEU A 202 2.64 8.15 -10.75
N GLU A 203 1.92 8.66 -11.76
CA GLU A 203 0.56 9.16 -11.63
C GLU A 203 -0.42 8.06 -11.21
N LYS A 204 -0.22 6.84 -11.71
CA LYS A 204 -1.05 5.68 -11.38
C LYS A 204 -0.60 4.90 -10.13
N GLY A 205 0.49 5.31 -9.48
CA GLY A 205 0.98 4.72 -8.22
C GLY A 205 1.79 3.43 -8.38
N PHE A 206 2.20 3.05 -9.60
CA PHE A 206 3.07 1.89 -9.83
C PHE A 206 4.47 2.06 -9.25
N THR A 207 4.88 3.29 -9.05
CA THR A 207 6.11 3.65 -8.38
C THR A 207 5.91 4.96 -7.64
N ARG A 208 6.70 5.18 -6.61
CA ARG A 208 6.70 6.43 -5.83
C ARG A 208 8.06 7.12 -6.01
N PRO A 209 8.12 8.45 -5.98
CA PRO A 209 9.40 9.14 -5.86
C PRO A 209 10.11 8.58 -4.63
N GLN A 210 11.30 8.00 -4.83
CA GLN A 210 12.10 7.62 -3.67
C GLN A 210 12.41 8.91 -2.91
N SER A 211 11.98 8.99 -1.66
CA SER A 211 12.54 9.97 -0.75
C SER A 211 14.05 9.77 -0.78
N LEU A 212 14.79 10.82 -1.18
CA LEU A 212 16.25 10.83 -1.17
C LEU A 212 16.72 10.71 0.28
N THR A 213 16.66 9.50 0.81
CA THR A 213 17.40 9.18 2.03
C THR A 213 18.86 9.21 1.62
N THR A 214 19.50 10.33 1.89
CA THR A 214 20.93 10.55 1.74
C THR A 214 21.63 9.45 2.55
N ARG A 215 22.00 8.36 1.89
CA ARG A 215 23.00 7.45 2.45
C ARG A 215 24.29 8.25 2.48
N THR A 216 24.56 8.86 3.61
CA THR A 216 25.89 9.40 3.91
C THR A 216 26.84 8.20 3.90
N VAL A 217 27.49 8.00 2.77
CA VAL A 217 28.64 7.08 2.68
C VAL A 217 29.73 7.74 3.49
N THR A 218 29.87 7.37 4.75
CA THR A 218 31.07 7.63 5.53
C THR A 218 32.19 6.82 4.88
N ARG A 219 33.01 7.51 4.08
CA ARG A 219 34.32 7.01 3.67
C ARG A 219 35.20 7.04 4.92
N ASN A 220 35.57 5.88 5.42
CA ASN A 220 36.82 5.69 6.14
C ASN A 220 37.94 5.36 5.17
#